data_340b3ef4b72d7de37232c9d6d6cd5003
#
_entry.id   340b3ef4b72d7de37232c9d6d6cd5003
#
_cell.length_a   1.000
_cell.length_b   1.000
_cell.length_c   1.000
_cell.angle_alpha   90.00
_cell.angle_beta   90.00
_cell.angle_gamma   90.00
#
_symmetry.space_group_name_H-M   'P 1'
#
loop_
_entity.id
_entity.type
_entity.pdbx_description
1 polymer ?
#
loop_
_entity_poly.entity_id
_entity_poly.type
_entity_poly.pdbx_seq_one_letter_code
_entity_poly.pdbx_strand_id
1 'polypeptide(L)'
;GLLDYDIFIANPDGSELRNLTNSPGSYDAEATISPDGESIVFTSTRDGDLDIYVMDADGGNVRRLTDEPGYDGGAFFSPDGTKIVYRAYHPTDPDELAEFRALLADGLVKPSRVEIFIMDADGSNKKQLTNNGAANFAPFFHPDGKRIIFSSNMHDPRGRSFNLYMIDVDGSNLQRLTHHDGFDSFPMFSPDGKKLVFGSDRNASDE
;
A
#
# COMPACT_ATOMS: atom_id res chain seq x y z
N GLY A 1 5.49 -11.47 -11.57
CA GLY A 1 4.63 -12.42 -10.85
C GLY A 1 4.93 -12.40 -9.37
N LEU A 2 3.97 -12.82 -8.57
CA LEU A 2 4.16 -13.04 -7.14
C LEU A 2 4.95 -14.36 -6.99
N LEU A 3 6.23 -14.23 -6.69
CA LEU A 3 7.13 -15.34 -6.45
C LEU A 3 7.35 -15.51 -4.95
N ASP A 4 8.11 -16.53 -4.56
CA ASP A 4 8.56 -16.69 -3.18
C ASP A 4 9.42 -15.49 -2.77
N TYR A 5 8.86 -14.62 -1.93
CA TYR A 5 9.54 -13.49 -1.32
C TYR A 5 9.42 -13.60 0.18
N ASP A 6 10.53 -13.33 0.87
CA ASP A 6 10.56 -13.21 2.31
C ASP A 6 11.00 -11.80 2.73
N ILE A 7 10.60 -11.40 3.93
CA ILE A 7 11.02 -10.15 4.54
C ILE A 7 12.30 -10.40 5.34
N PHE A 8 13.29 -9.58 5.07
CA PHE A 8 14.57 -9.60 5.76
C PHE A 8 14.78 -8.30 6.55
N ILE A 9 15.49 -8.41 7.67
CA ILE A 9 16.00 -7.27 8.43
C ILE A 9 17.53 -7.36 8.52
N ALA A 10 18.19 -6.21 8.53
CA ALA A 10 19.63 -6.08 8.70
C ALA A 10 19.95 -4.77 9.44
N ASN A 11 21.16 -4.67 9.96
CA ASN A 11 21.69 -3.37 10.39
C ASN A 11 21.86 -2.42 9.19
N PRO A 12 21.92 -1.09 9.42
CA PRO A 12 22.12 -0.11 8.33
C PRO A 12 23.41 -0.30 7.52
N ASP A 13 24.41 -0.98 8.08
CA ASP A 13 25.67 -1.34 7.41
C ASP A 13 25.59 -2.66 6.62
N GLY A 14 24.39 -3.32 6.60
CA GLY A 14 24.14 -4.59 5.96
C GLY A 14 24.52 -5.82 6.77
N SER A 15 25.06 -5.66 7.98
CA SER A 15 25.37 -6.76 8.87
C SER A 15 24.12 -7.36 9.54
N GLU A 16 24.26 -8.52 10.16
CA GLU A 16 23.19 -9.22 10.89
C GLU A 16 21.91 -9.46 10.07
N LEU A 17 22.07 -9.77 8.78
CA LEU A 17 20.94 -10.11 7.90
C LEU A 17 20.20 -11.33 8.44
N ARG A 18 18.88 -11.17 8.68
CA ARG A 18 17.99 -12.24 9.15
C ARG A 18 16.73 -12.29 8.29
N ASN A 19 16.27 -13.50 7.95
CA ASN A 19 14.94 -13.73 7.38
C ASN A 19 13.91 -13.73 8.51
N LEU A 20 12.87 -12.90 8.39
CA LEU A 20 11.82 -12.76 9.40
C LEU A 20 10.57 -13.61 9.10
N THR A 21 10.26 -13.91 7.85
CA THR A 21 9.02 -14.60 7.50
C THR A 21 9.22 -16.08 7.21
N ASN A 22 10.21 -16.46 6.43
CA ASN A 22 10.54 -17.85 6.07
C ASN A 22 9.29 -18.68 5.73
N SER A 23 8.47 -18.17 4.80
CA SER A 23 7.16 -18.72 4.40
C SER A 23 7.22 -19.30 2.97
N PRO A 24 7.76 -20.50 2.76
CA PRO A 24 7.88 -21.08 1.43
C PRO A 24 6.54 -21.14 0.69
N GLY A 25 6.52 -20.70 -0.57
CA GLY A 25 5.32 -20.65 -1.39
C GLY A 25 4.46 -19.40 -1.19
N SER A 26 4.89 -18.47 -0.33
CA SER A 26 4.19 -17.22 -0.09
C SER A 26 4.94 -16.04 -0.71
N TYR A 27 4.18 -15.01 -1.05
CA TYR A 27 4.69 -13.68 -1.35
C TYR A 27 4.60 -12.84 -0.09
N ASP A 28 5.71 -12.61 0.59
CA ASP A 28 5.81 -11.70 1.73
C ASP A 28 6.60 -10.47 1.30
N ALA A 29 5.94 -9.31 1.15
CA ALA A 29 6.57 -8.12 0.60
C ALA A 29 5.91 -6.81 1.07
N GLU A 30 6.35 -5.69 0.50
CA GLU A 30 5.83 -4.35 0.79
C GLU A 30 5.89 -3.99 2.29
N ALA A 31 6.94 -4.48 2.98
CA ALA A 31 7.09 -4.30 4.42
C ALA A 31 7.44 -2.86 4.80
N THR A 32 6.77 -2.33 5.80
CA THR A 32 7.09 -1.04 6.43
C THR A 32 7.12 -1.17 7.95
N ILE A 33 8.04 -0.45 8.58
CA ILE A 33 8.21 -0.48 10.04
C ILE A 33 7.37 0.62 10.71
N SER A 34 6.86 0.33 11.90
CA SER A 34 6.16 1.31 12.73
C SER A 34 7.10 2.43 13.22
N PRO A 35 6.56 3.63 13.55
CA PRO A 35 7.39 4.76 13.99
C PRO A 35 8.23 4.50 15.25
N ASP A 36 7.78 3.61 16.13
CA ASP A 36 8.52 3.18 17.33
C ASP A 36 9.57 2.10 17.04
N GLY A 37 9.54 1.52 15.83
CA GLY A 37 10.44 0.44 15.42
C GLY A 37 10.09 -0.94 15.96
N GLU A 38 8.94 -1.12 16.62
CA GLU A 38 8.57 -2.37 17.31
C GLU A 38 7.75 -3.33 16.45
N SER A 39 7.09 -2.83 15.38
CA SER A 39 6.21 -3.61 14.52
C SER A 39 6.54 -3.43 13.05
N ILE A 40 6.25 -4.45 12.24
CA ILE A 40 6.36 -4.44 10.79
C ILE A 40 5.00 -4.82 10.21
N VAL A 41 4.43 -3.97 9.34
CA VAL A 41 3.26 -4.28 8.53
C VAL A 41 3.72 -4.69 7.13
N PHE A 42 3.09 -5.71 6.54
CA PHE A 42 3.49 -6.26 5.24
C PHE A 42 2.31 -6.92 4.53
N THR A 43 2.46 -7.15 3.23
CA THR A 43 1.51 -7.89 2.40
C THR A 43 1.95 -9.34 2.28
N SER A 44 1.01 -10.30 2.41
CA SER A 44 1.30 -11.73 2.30
C SER A 44 0.20 -12.51 1.60
N THR A 45 0.60 -13.58 0.88
CA THR A 45 -0.33 -14.55 0.29
C THR A 45 -0.47 -15.86 1.09
N ARG A 46 0.05 -15.91 2.34
CA ARG A 46 0.16 -17.14 3.15
C ARG A 46 -1.17 -17.85 3.42
N ASP A 47 -2.28 -17.12 3.45
CA ASP A 47 -3.62 -17.67 3.66
C ASP A 47 -4.43 -17.78 2.35
N GLY A 48 -3.76 -17.69 1.18
CA GLY A 48 -4.34 -17.93 -0.13
C GLY A 48 -4.98 -16.71 -0.79
N ASP A 49 -4.88 -15.53 -0.17
CA ASP A 49 -5.27 -14.22 -0.71
C ASP A 49 -4.17 -13.19 -0.44
N LEU A 50 -4.26 -12.01 -1.04
CA LEU A 50 -3.35 -10.90 -0.78
C LEU A 50 -3.88 -10.05 0.36
N ASP A 51 -3.32 -10.26 1.54
CA ASP A 51 -3.76 -9.61 2.77
C ASP A 51 -2.63 -8.88 3.48
N ILE A 52 -3.02 -7.97 4.36
CA ILE A 52 -2.10 -7.24 5.22
C ILE A 52 -1.92 -7.99 6.53
N TYR A 53 -0.68 -8.14 6.92
CA TYR A 53 -0.23 -8.74 8.18
C TYR A 53 0.61 -7.76 8.98
N VAL A 54 0.68 -7.98 10.26
CA VAL A 54 1.63 -7.31 11.17
C VAL A 54 2.39 -8.36 11.96
N MET A 55 3.65 -8.07 12.24
CA MET A 55 4.51 -8.87 13.12
C MET A 55 5.36 -7.96 13.99
N ASP A 56 5.93 -8.51 15.06
CA ASP A 56 6.95 -7.82 15.83
C ASP A 56 8.22 -7.62 14.98
N ALA A 57 9.04 -6.63 15.29
CA ALA A 57 10.25 -6.32 14.52
C ALA A 57 11.30 -7.44 14.53
N ASP A 58 11.18 -8.43 15.43
CA ASP A 58 12.01 -9.64 15.46
C ASP A 58 11.45 -10.80 14.59
N GLY A 59 10.28 -10.64 13.98
CA GLY A 59 9.56 -11.62 13.18
C GLY A 59 8.53 -12.45 13.95
N GLY A 60 8.37 -12.19 15.26
CA GLY A 60 7.41 -12.88 16.13
C GLY A 60 5.97 -12.37 15.98
N ASN A 61 5.03 -13.08 16.59
CA ASN A 61 3.62 -12.67 16.77
C ASN A 61 2.91 -12.24 15.48
N VAL A 62 3.13 -12.94 14.38
CA VAL A 62 2.50 -12.64 13.07
C VAL A 62 0.98 -12.72 13.18
N ARG A 63 0.28 -11.67 12.79
CA ARG A 63 -1.19 -11.57 12.80
C ARG A 63 -1.71 -11.01 11.48
N ARG A 64 -2.79 -11.60 10.96
CA ARG A 64 -3.54 -11.09 9.81
C ARG A 64 -4.40 -9.90 10.24
N LEU A 65 -4.39 -8.81 9.46
CA LEU A 65 -5.19 -7.61 9.72
C LEU A 65 -6.37 -7.47 8.75
N THR A 66 -6.24 -7.98 7.51
CA THR A 66 -7.32 -7.99 6.52
C THR A 66 -7.66 -9.43 6.12
N ASP A 67 -8.92 -9.70 5.79
CA ASP A 67 -9.45 -11.02 5.47
C ASP A 67 -10.60 -10.97 4.45
N GLU A 68 -10.87 -9.81 3.86
CA GLU A 68 -11.88 -9.65 2.83
C GLU A 68 -11.34 -10.18 1.49
N PRO A 69 -12.13 -11.00 0.74
CA PRO A 69 -11.66 -11.54 -0.53
C PRO A 69 -11.26 -10.46 -1.53
N GLY A 70 -10.02 -10.50 -2.00
CA GLY A 70 -9.49 -9.50 -2.92
C GLY A 70 -8.03 -9.18 -2.71
N TYR A 71 -7.67 -7.95 -2.99
CA TYR A 71 -6.32 -7.44 -2.88
C TYR A 71 -6.23 -6.41 -1.77
N ASP A 72 -5.34 -6.62 -0.83
CA ASP A 72 -4.91 -5.64 0.18
C ASP A 72 -3.39 -5.53 0.18
N GLY A 73 -2.84 -4.30 0.08
CA GLY A 73 -1.39 -4.15 0.06
C GLY A 73 -0.88 -2.72 0.16
N GLY A 74 0.45 -2.57 0.18
CA GLY A 74 1.14 -1.28 0.23
C GLY A 74 0.83 -0.46 1.47
N ALA A 75 0.89 -1.11 2.64
CA ALA A 75 0.50 -0.55 3.92
C ALA A 75 1.58 0.32 4.56
N PHE A 76 1.18 1.43 5.19
CA PHE A 76 2.04 2.33 5.97
C PHE A 76 1.38 2.72 7.28
N PHE A 77 2.16 2.73 8.36
CA PHE A 77 1.71 3.27 9.64
C PHE A 77 1.55 4.80 9.61
N SER A 78 0.60 5.30 10.39
CA SER A 78 0.53 6.73 10.73
C SER A 78 1.73 7.17 11.57
N PRO A 79 2.06 8.47 11.59
CA PRO A 79 3.20 8.99 12.36
C PRO A 79 3.15 8.70 13.86
N ASP A 80 1.97 8.51 14.42
CA ASP A 80 1.74 8.13 15.82
C ASP A 80 1.62 6.61 16.04
N GLY A 81 1.72 5.81 14.97
CA GLY A 81 1.62 4.36 15.02
C GLY A 81 0.21 3.79 15.28
N THR A 82 -0.81 4.64 15.39
CA THR A 82 -2.17 4.20 15.79
C THR A 82 -3.03 3.71 14.62
N LYS A 83 -2.65 4.05 13.39
CA LYS A 83 -3.40 3.71 12.17
C LYS A 83 -2.49 3.15 11.08
N ILE A 84 -3.13 2.48 10.13
CA ILE A 84 -2.51 1.97 8.90
C ILE A 84 -3.33 2.47 7.72
N VAL A 85 -2.67 3.07 6.72
CA VAL A 85 -3.23 3.34 5.40
C VAL A 85 -2.77 2.29 4.42
N TYR A 86 -3.64 1.85 3.51
CA TYR A 86 -3.35 0.83 2.53
C TYR A 86 -4.21 1.02 1.27
N ARG A 87 -3.91 0.27 0.22
CA ARG A 87 -4.74 0.19 -0.97
C ARG A 87 -5.41 -1.16 -1.05
N ALA A 88 -6.65 -1.21 -1.52
CA ALA A 88 -7.41 -2.44 -1.62
C ALA A 88 -8.34 -2.49 -2.84
N TYR A 89 -8.64 -3.71 -3.27
CA TYR A 89 -9.68 -4.02 -4.25
C TYR A 89 -10.45 -5.26 -3.81
N HIS A 90 -11.70 -5.06 -3.44
CA HIS A 90 -12.60 -6.13 -2.99
C HIS A 90 -13.73 -6.31 -4.01
N PRO A 91 -13.60 -7.23 -4.98
CA PRO A 91 -14.63 -7.49 -5.97
C PRO A 91 -15.88 -8.09 -5.32
N THR A 92 -17.02 -7.46 -5.53
CA THR A 92 -18.32 -7.94 -5.04
C THR A 92 -19.06 -8.77 -6.10
N ASP A 93 -18.69 -8.63 -7.37
CA ASP A 93 -19.20 -9.43 -8.46
C ASP A 93 -18.52 -10.81 -8.46
N PRO A 94 -19.29 -11.93 -8.51
CA PRO A 94 -18.72 -13.28 -8.49
C PRO A 94 -17.77 -13.59 -9.65
N ASP A 95 -18.01 -13.03 -10.84
CA ASP A 95 -17.16 -13.27 -12.01
C ASP A 95 -15.85 -12.49 -11.87
N GLU A 96 -15.88 -11.26 -11.36
CA GLU A 96 -14.66 -10.47 -11.05
C GLU A 96 -13.83 -11.15 -9.95
N LEU A 97 -14.47 -11.71 -8.92
CA LEU A 97 -13.78 -12.46 -7.88
C LEU A 97 -13.13 -13.74 -8.41
N ALA A 98 -13.83 -14.44 -9.32
CA ALA A 98 -13.28 -15.63 -9.98
C ALA A 98 -12.08 -15.27 -10.87
N GLU A 99 -12.14 -14.17 -11.63
CA GLU A 99 -11.00 -13.66 -12.42
C GLU A 99 -9.81 -13.31 -11.52
N PHE A 100 -10.05 -12.59 -10.42
CA PHE A 100 -9.01 -12.25 -9.45
C PHE A 100 -8.31 -13.50 -8.90
N ARG A 101 -9.08 -14.50 -8.45
CA ARG A 101 -8.52 -15.76 -7.93
C ARG A 101 -7.74 -16.55 -8.96
N ALA A 102 -8.20 -16.58 -10.21
CA ALA A 102 -7.48 -17.22 -11.30
C ALA A 102 -6.13 -16.55 -11.58
N LEU A 103 -6.10 -15.21 -11.62
CA LEU A 103 -4.86 -14.45 -11.78
C LEU A 103 -3.91 -14.68 -10.60
N LEU A 104 -4.42 -14.67 -9.37
CA LEU A 104 -3.62 -14.89 -8.17
C LEU A 104 -2.99 -16.29 -8.15
N ALA A 105 -3.72 -17.33 -8.59
CA ALA A 105 -3.21 -18.68 -8.73
C ALA A 105 -2.04 -18.78 -9.73
N ASP A 106 -2.01 -17.90 -10.75
CA ASP A 106 -0.90 -17.76 -11.70
C ASP A 106 0.19 -16.78 -11.20
N GLY A 107 0.10 -16.32 -9.95
CA GLY A 107 1.02 -15.34 -9.36
C GLY A 107 0.90 -13.94 -9.97
N LEU A 108 -0.27 -13.57 -10.45
CA LEU A 108 -0.52 -12.29 -11.08
C LEU A 108 -1.60 -11.51 -10.32
N VAL A 109 -1.54 -10.18 -10.41
CA VAL A 109 -2.59 -9.27 -9.94
C VAL A 109 -2.90 -8.23 -11.01
N LYS A 110 -4.16 -7.75 -11.04
CA LYS A 110 -4.62 -6.71 -11.97
C LYS A 110 -5.03 -5.47 -11.17
N PRO A 111 -4.11 -4.55 -10.87
CA PRO A 111 -4.34 -3.42 -9.96
C PRO A 111 -5.06 -2.25 -10.67
N SER A 112 -6.11 -2.52 -11.43
CA SER A 112 -6.76 -1.50 -12.27
C SER A 112 -7.82 -0.66 -11.57
N ARG A 113 -8.31 -1.11 -10.41
CA ARG A 113 -9.36 -0.42 -9.61
C ARG A 113 -9.08 -0.65 -8.14
N VAL A 114 -8.05 -0.01 -7.63
CA VAL A 114 -7.72 -0.06 -6.21
C VAL A 114 -8.12 1.24 -5.54
N GLU A 115 -8.66 1.15 -4.35
CA GLU A 115 -9.09 2.28 -3.54
C GLU A 115 -8.21 2.43 -2.30
N ILE A 116 -8.17 3.62 -1.73
CA ILE A 116 -7.43 3.89 -0.50
C ILE A 116 -8.32 3.60 0.70
N PHE A 117 -7.78 2.84 1.63
CA PHE A 117 -8.40 2.47 2.90
C PHE A 117 -7.53 2.89 4.08
N ILE A 118 -8.16 3.01 5.23
CA ILE A 118 -7.51 3.22 6.53
C ILE A 118 -8.12 2.28 7.55
N MET A 119 -7.30 1.84 8.51
CA MET A 119 -7.74 1.05 9.66
C MET A 119 -6.96 1.44 10.91
N ASP A 120 -7.40 1.00 12.07
CA ASP A 120 -6.57 1.05 13.27
C ASP A 120 -5.42 0.04 13.19
N ALA A 121 -4.33 0.27 13.91
CA ALA A 121 -3.12 -0.58 13.83
C ALA A 121 -3.35 -2.04 14.27
N ASP A 122 -4.45 -2.31 14.97
CA ASP A 122 -4.87 -3.66 15.35
C ASP A 122 -5.72 -4.38 14.29
N GLY A 123 -6.02 -3.70 13.15
CA GLY A 123 -6.87 -4.20 12.04
C GLY A 123 -8.35 -3.86 12.18
N SER A 124 -8.77 -3.21 13.25
CA SER A 124 -10.15 -2.79 13.47
C SER A 124 -10.50 -1.48 12.72
N ASN A 125 -11.78 -1.13 12.71
CA ASN A 125 -12.30 0.13 12.17
C ASN A 125 -11.88 0.43 10.73
N LYS A 126 -11.84 -0.61 9.87
CA LYS A 126 -11.55 -0.47 8.44
C LYS A 126 -12.51 0.50 7.78
N LYS A 127 -11.99 1.44 7.00
CA LYS A 127 -12.77 2.46 6.31
C LYS A 127 -12.18 2.76 4.93
N GLN A 128 -13.04 2.70 3.91
CA GLN A 128 -12.71 3.15 2.56
C GLN A 128 -12.70 4.68 2.50
N LEU A 129 -11.61 5.28 2.00
CA LEU A 129 -11.46 6.74 1.87
C LEU A 129 -11.77 7.23 0.46
N THR A 130 -11.44 6.44 -0.56
CA THR A 130 -11.77 6.75 -1.97
C THR A 130 -12.75 5.72 -2.53
N ASN A 131 -13.64 6.15 -3.41
CA ASN A 131 -14.58 5.30 -4.12
C ASN A 131 -14.85 5.92 -5.51
N ASN A 132 -13.84 5.91 -6.35
CA ASN A 132 -13.87 6.59 -7.63
C ASN A 132 -13.66 5.65 -8.83
N GLY A 133 -13.43 4.35 -8.58
CA GLY A 133 -13.24 3.32 -9.61
C GLY A 133 -11.97 3.49 -10.43
N ALA A 134 -11.05 4.34 -9.98
CA ALA A 134 -9.75 4.57 -10.60
C ALA A 134 -8.67 3.68 -9.97
N ALA A 135 -7.46 3.77 -10.48
CA ALA A 135 -6.29 3.19 -9.83
C ALA A 135 -5.72 4.22 -8.83
N ASN A 136 -5.88 3.94 -7.55
CA ASN A 136 -5.33 4.76 -6.47
C ASN A 136 -4.26 3.93 -5.74
N PHE A 137 -3.03 4.42 -5.64
CA PHE A 137 -1.94 3.63 -5.04
C PHE A 137 -0.87 4.49 -4.39
N ALA A 138 0.09 3.82 -3.75
CA ALA A 138 1.18 4.43 -3.00
C ALA A 138 0.69 5.46 -1.96
N PRO A 139 -0.29 5.12 -1.09
CA PRO A 139 -0.71 6.03 -0.05
C PRO A 139 0.40 6.23 0.98
N PHE A 140 0.51 7.45 1.51
CA PHE A 140 1.46 7.78 2.56
C PHE A 140 0.88 8.85 3.49
N PHE A 141 1.09 8.72 4.80
CA PHE A 141 0.64 9.75 5.73
C PHE A 141 1.47 11.03 5.62
N HIS A 142 0.78 12.15 5.68
CA HIS A 142 1.44 13.41 6.00
C HIS A 142 1.90 13.37 7.48
N PRO A 143 3.05 13.97 7.85
CA PRO A 143 3.56 13.96 9.22
C PRO A 143 2.65 14.56 10.29
N ASP A 144 1.61 15.31 9.90
CA ASP A 144 0.59 15.79 10.84
C ASP A 144 -0.39 14.70 11.32
N GLY A 145 -0.34 13.50 10.70
CA GLY A 145 -1.23 12.38 11.01
C GLY A 145 -2.70 12.58 10.60
N LYS A 146 -3.03 13.69 9.93
CA LYS A 146 -4.41 14.07 9.58
C LYS A 146 -4.73 13.93 8.11
N ARG A 147 -3.72 13.81 7.26
CA ARG A 147 -3.84 13.78 5.81
C ARG A 147 -3.06 12.62 5.22
N ILE A 148 -3.54 12.15 4.07
CA ILE A 148 -2.95 11.07 3.28
C ILE A 148 -2.69 11.61 1.88
N ILE A 149 -1.47 11.41 1.36
CA ILE A 149 -1.13 11.64 -0.04
C ILE A 149 -1.11 10.31 -0.77
N PHE A 150 -1.54 10.30 -2.02
CA PHE A 150 -1.53 9.10 -2.87
C PHE A 150 -1.46 9.47 -4.35
N SER A 151 -1.15 8.51 -5.19
CA SER A 151 -1.16 8.64 -6.64
C SER A 151 -2.46 8.11 -7.23
N SER A 152 -3.04 8.81 -8.20
CA SER A 152 -4.28 8.39 -8.84
C SER A 152 -4.39 8.90 -10.29
N ASN A 153 -5.07 8.09 -11.12
CA ASN A 153 -5.50 8.49 -12.46
C ASN A 153 -6.99 8.92 -12.51
N MET A 154 -7.60 9.29 -11.38
CA MET A 154 -9.05 9.60 -11.32
C MET A 154 -9.47 10.75 -12.25
N HIS A 155 -8.57 11.63 -12.62
CA HIS A 155 -8.84 12.71 -13.60
C HIS A 155 -8.84 12.22 -15.06
N ASP A 156 -8.23 11.05 -15.32
CA ASP A 156 -8.18 10.36 -16.60
C ASP A 156 -8.25 8.83 -16.40
N PRO A 157 -9.41 8.27 -15.96
CA PRO A 157 -9.51 6.88 -15.52
C PRO A 157 -9.21 5.83 -16.61
N ARG A 158 -9.18 6.22 -17.88
CA ARG A 158 -8.81 5.35 -19.00
C ARG A 158 -7.41 5.58 -19.52
N GLY A 159 -6.77 6.66 -19.06
CA GLY A 159 -5.42 7.03 -19.42
C GLY A 159 -4.37 6.44 -18.51
N ARG A 160 -3.12 6.73 -18.86
CA ARG A 160 -1.94 6.36 -18.08
C ARG A 160 -1.36 7.53 -17.27
N SER A 161 -2.06 8.67 -17.27
CA SER A 161 -1.66 9.86 -16.53
C SER A 161 -2.04 9.71 -15.06
N PHE A 162 -1.05 9.76 -14.19
CA PHE A 162 -1.21 9.71 -12.75
C PHE A 162 -0.71 10.98 -12.11
N ASN A 163 -1.47 11.47 -11.14
CA ASN A 163 -1.10 12.66 -10.38
C ASN A 163 -1.22 12.41 -8.89
N LEU A 164 -0.59 13.26 -8.10
CA LEU A 164 -0.66 13.20 -6.66
C LEU A 164 -1.91 13.91 -6.16
N TYR A 165 -2.56 13.26 -5.21
CA TYR A 165 -3.75 13.75 -4.51
C TYR A 165 -3.53 13.70 -3.01
N MET A 166 -4.21 14.56 -2.30
CA MET A 166 -4.26 14.57 -0.84
C MET A 166 -5.72 14.49 -0.38
N ILE A 167 -5.96 13.73 0.69
CA ILE A 167 -7.26 13.55 1.32
C ILE A 167 -7.09 13.56 2.83
N ASP A 168 -8.08 14.02 3.57
CA ASP A 168 -8.09 13.92 5.02
C ASP A 168 -8.36 12.46 5.45
N VAL A 169 -7.91 12.07 6.64
CA VAL A 169 -8.10 10.70 7.19
C VAL A 169 -9.57 10.33 7.42
N ASP A 170 -10.48 11.31 7.40
CA ASP A 170 -11.91 11.09 7.43
C ASP A 170 -12.54 10.94 6.03
N GLY A 171 -11.75 11.04 4.95
CA GLY A 171 -12.20 10.95 3.56
C GLY A 171 -12.70 12.28 2.97
N SER A 172 -12.62 13.38 3.71
CA SER A 172 -12.97 14.72 3.23
C SER A 172 -11.79 15.45 2.57
N ASN A 173 -12.06 16.62 1.99
CA ASN A 173 -11.06 17.55 1.47
C ASN A 173 -10.12 16.96 0.41
N LEU A 174 -10.64 16.09 -0.49
CA LEU A 174 -9.85 15.57 -1.61
C LEU A 174 -9.35 16.69 -2.50
N GLN A 175 -8.04 16.77 -2.70
CA GLN A 175 -7.37 17.80 -3.48
C GLN A 175 -6.32 17.19 -4.43
N ARG A 176 -6.31 17.60 -5.70
CA ARG A 176 -5.23 17.29 -6.65
C ARG A 176 -4.07 18.25 -6.42
N LEU A 177 -2.86 17.71 -6.27
CA LEU A 177 -1.64 18.47 -6.00
C LEU A 177 -0.78 18.68 -7.24
N THR A 178 -0.68 17.68 -8.11
CA THR A 178 0.08 17.80 -9.36
C THR A 178 -0.84 17.73 -10.58
N HIS A 179 -0.39 18.33 -11.70
CA HIS A 179 -1.17 18.48 -12.92
C HIS A 179 -0.27 18.17 -14.13
N HIS A 180 0.31 16.98 -14.10
CA HIS A 180 1.19 16.49 -15.15
C HIS A 180 0.44 15.49 -16.04
N ASP A 181 0.70 15.49 -17.35
CA ASP A 181 0.06 14.59 -18.31
C ASP A 181 0.69 13.20 -18.34
N GLY A 182 1.80 13.00 -17.63
CA GLY A 182 2.50 11.73 -17.46
C GLY A 182 2.21 11.08 -16.11
N PHE A 183 3.25 10.51 -15.51
CA PHE A 183 3.17 9.66 -14.32
C PHE A 183 3.89 10.28 -13.13
N ASP A 184 3.13 10.80 -12.15
CA ASP A 184 3.62 11.23 -10.84
C ASP A 184 3.19 10.20 -9.79
N SER A 185 4.14 9.58 -9.05
CA SER A 185 3.84 8.51 -8.10
C SER A 185 4.86 8.34 -6.98
N PHE A 186 4.53 7.46 -6.04
CA PHE A 186 5.35 7.10 -4.88
C PHE A 186 5.72 8.31 -4.01
N PRO A 187 4.72 9.11 -3.58
CA PRO A 187 4.99 10.30 -2.78
C PRO A 187 5.40 9.94 -1.36
N MET A 188 6.40 10.64 -0.84
CA MET A 188 6.80 10.57 0.56
C MET A 188 7.14 11.95 1.10
N PHE A 189 6.67 12.26 2.30
CA PHE A 189 7.04 13.49 2.99
C PHE A 189 8.35 13.34 3.77
N SER A 190 9.10 14.43 3.86
CA SER A 190 10.14 14.51 4.89
C SER A 190 9.52 14.46 6.29
N PRO A 191 10.25 13.98 7.33
CA PRO A 191 9.70 13.85 8.67
C PRO A 191 9.14 15.17 9.26
N ASP A 192 9.70 16.31 8.84
CA ASP A 192 9.23 17.65 9.24
C ASP A 192 8.07 18.19 8.38
N GLY A 193 7.60 17.43 7.40
CA GLY A 193 6.51 17.77 6.48
C GLY A 193 6.80 18.92 5.50
N LYS A 194 8.04 19.41 5.42
CA LYS A 194 8.37 20.58 4.60
C LYS A 194 8.77 20.24 3.18
N LYS A 195 9.04 18.97 2.89
CA LYS A 195 9.41 18.51 1.56
C LYS A 195 8.58 17.31 1.18
N LEU A 196 8.26 17.24 -0.10
CA LEU A 196 7.63 16.10 -0.75
C LEU A 196 8.59 15.57 -1.81
N VAL A 197 8.92 14.29 -1.77
CA VAL A 197 9.65 13.57 -2.82
C VAL A 197 8.69 12.63 -3.52
N PHE A 198 8.81 12.50 -4.83
CA PHE A 198 8.00 11.59 -5.65
C PHE A 198 8.71 11.27 -6.96
N GLY A 199 8.37 10.13 -7.57
CA GLY A 199 8.78 9.78 -8.92
C GLY A 199 7.96 10.51 -9.97
N SER A 200 8.59 10.92 -11.08
CA SER A 200 7.91 11.58 -12.20
C SER A 200 8.64 11.29 -13.51
N ASP A 201 7.87 11.12 -14.58
CA ASP A 201 8.39 10.94 -15.95
C ASP A 201 8.45 12.24 -16.76
N ARG A 202 8.22 13.40 -16.12
CA ARG A 202 8.12 14.70 -16.81
C ARG A 202 9.33 15.16 -17.62
N ASN A 203 10.49 14.52 -17.42
CA ASN A 203 11.70 14.75 -18.19
C ASN A 203 12.14 13.48 -18.97
N ALA A 204 11.28 12.46 -19.05
CA ALA A 204 11.56 11.33 -19.91
C ALA A 204 11.56 11.79 -21.37
N SER A 205 12.63 11.49 -22.11
CA SER A 205 12.63 11.67 -23.56
C SER A 205 11.70 10.61 -24.16
N ASP A 206 10.83 11.02 -25.07
CA ASP A 206 10.09 10.09 -25.94
C ASP A 206 11.11 9.30 -26.79
N GLU A 207 11.54 8.12 -26.33
CA GLU A 207 12.28 7.14 -27.10
C GLU A 207 11.35 6.03 -27.60
#